data_25ac17b880827018e509a4ef2549b556
#
_entry.id   25ac17b880827018e509a4ef2549b556
#
_cell.length_a   1.000
_cell.length_b   1.000
_cell.length_c   1.000
_cell.angle_alpha   90.00
_cell.angle_beta   90.00
_cell.angle_gamma   90.00
#
_symmetry.space_group_name_H-M   'P 1'
#
loop_
_entity.id
_entity.type
_entity.pdbx_description
1 polymer ?
#
loop_
_entity_poly.entity_id
_entity_poly.type
_entity_poly.pdbx_seq_one_letter_code
_entity_poly.pdbx_strand_id
1 'polypeptide(L)'
;MPEPLCDSPAIGGNLEPTRLRYEDLGALATVAQHMTEKAAASDPDVMRIAALAADHPWVVGTMRALATQPSVRQAAALLHLHHSTLQEREALVERHLGWSPRSAAGRPRAITALLLWRLSQPLG
;
A
#
# COMPACT_ATOMS: atom_id res chain seq x y z
N MET A 1 19.59 0.96 18.95
CA MET A 1 19.59 0.83 18.23
C MET A 1 19.52 0.24 17.43
N PRO A 2 19.32 0.33 17.49
CA PRO A 2 19.18 -0.10 16.59
C PRO A 2 19.04 -0.78 15.81
N GLU A 3 18.68 -1.10 15.61
CA GLU A 3 18.56 -1.66 14.81
C GLU A 3 18.35 -1.90 13.95
N PRO A 4 18.40 -1.70 14.03
CA PRO A 4 18.12 -1.87 13.07
C PRO A 4 18.13 -2.34 12.21
N LEU A 5 18.10 -2.30 12.27
CA LEU A 5 18.14 -2.74 11.43
C LEU A 5 18.06 -3.28 10.63
N CYS A 6 18.17 -3.32 10.77
CA CYS A 6 18.20 -3.86 10.02
C CYS A 6 17.71 -4.45 9.49
N ASP A 7 17.25 -4.55 9.61
CA ASP A 7 16.92 -5.14 9.04
C ASP A 7 16.59 -5.14 8.17
N SER A 8 16.56 -4.67 8.15
CA SER A 8 16.38 -4.63 7.26
C SER A 8 16.42 -4.88 6.39
N PRO A 9 16.60 -4.71 6.40
CA PRO A 9 16.63 -4.83 5.49
C PRO A 9 16.41 -5.38 4.56
N ALA A 10 16.40 -5.12 4.63
CA ALA A 10 16.36 -5.53 3.58
C ALA A 10 15.94 -6.54 3.23
N ILE A 11 16.15 -6.74 3.57
CA ILE A 11 15.88 -7.85 3.39
C ILE A 11 14.62 -8.11 3.23
N GLY A 12 14.19 -8.18 4.09
CA GLY A 12 12.99 -8.72 4.04
C GLY A 12 11.95 -7.91 3.51
N GLY A 13 12.05 -6.70 3.67
CA GLY A 13 11.04 -5.84 3.19
C GLY A 13 10.64 -6.09 1.78
N ASN A 14 11.57 -6.50 1.00
CA ASN A 14 11.27 -6.73 -0.39
C ASN A 14 10.40 -7.93 -0.60
N LEU A 15 10.26 -8.76 0.38
CA LEU A 15 9.46 -9.95 0.26
C LEU A 15 7.99 -9.72 0.50
N GLU A 16 7.66 -8.60 1.14
CA GLU A 16 6.29 -8.33 1.51
C GLU A 16 5.90 -6.91 1.13
N PRO A 17 5.66 -6.66 -0.14
CA PRO A 17 5.34 -5.30 -0.56
C PRO A 17 4.04 -4.77 0.05
N THR A 18 3.18 -5.63 0.58
CA THR A 18 1.95 -5.20 1.23
C THR A 18 2.13 -4.90 2.71
N ARG A 19 3.31 -5.20 3.25
CA ARG A 19 3.54 -5.07 4.68
C ARG A 19 3.94 -3.67 5.05
N LEU A 20 3.33 -3.12 6.08
CA LEU A 20 3.65 -1.81 6.62
C LEU A 20 4.22 -1.97 8.02
N ARG A 21 5.26 -1.21 8.32
CA ARG A 21 5.92 -1.28 9.62
C ARG A 21 5.54 -0.06 10.42
N TYR A 22 5.24 -0.28 11.71
CA TYR A 22 4.83 0.83 12.58
C TYR A 22 5.88 1.90 12.69
N GLU A 23 7.16 1.51 12.79
CA GLU A 23 8.22 2.50 12.94
C GLU A 23 8.35 3.39 11.70
N ASP A 24 7.89 2.93 10.55
CA ASP A 24 7.93 3.72 9.31
C ASP A 24 6.74 4.65 9.17
N LEU A 25 5.73 4.50 10.02
CA LEU A 25 4.49 5.26 9.91
C LEU A 25 4.49 6.53 10.75
N GLY A 26 5.39 6.65 11.74
CA GLY A 26 5.42 7.81 12.59
C GLY A 26 4.08 8.03 13.30
N ALA A 27 3.54 9.23 13.17
CA ALA A 27 2.28 9.58 13.84
C ALA A 27 1.12 8.71 13.42
N LEU A 28 1.17 8.11 12.23
CA LEU A 28 0.09 7.22 11.80
C LEU A 28 -0.02 6.00 12.69
N ALA A 29 1.08 5.58 13.32
CA ALA A 29 1.03 4.46 14.25
C ALA A 29 0.11 4.76 15.43
N THR A 30 0.13 5.99 15.92
CA THR A 30 -0.75 6.39 17.01
C THR A 30 -2.21 6.34 16.57
N VAL A 31 -2.50 6.82 15.37
CA VAL A 31 -3.85 6.76 14.83
C VAL A 31 -4.30 5.31 14.70
N ALA A 32 -3.40 4.44 14.19
CA ALA A 32 -3.73 3.04 13.98
C ALA A 32 -4.10 2.33 15.28
N GLN A 33 -3.45 2.70 16.38
CA GLN A 33 -3.72 2.07 17.67
C GLN A 33 -5.14 2.30 18.16
N HIS A 34 -5.79 3.35 17.67
CA HIS A 34 -7.14 3.71 18.11
C HIS A 34 -8.20 3.42 17.05
N MET A 35 -7.80 2.79 15.94
CA MET A 35 -8.72 2.50 14.85
C MET A 35 -9.36 1.13 15.05
N THR A 36 -10.69 1.08 14.92
CA THR A 36 -11.39 -0.21 14.95
C THR A 36 -11.46 -0.80 13.56
N GLU A 37 -11.61 -2.13 13.47
CA GLU A 37 -11.80 -2.79 12.18
C GLU A 37 -12.98 -2.21 11.43
N LYS A 38 -14.09 -1.98 12.15
CA LYS A 38 -15.29 -1.47 11.52
C LYS A 38 -15.10 -0.07 10.95
N ALA A 39 -14.45 0.80 11.71
CA ALA A 39 -14.18 2.16 11.25
C ALA A 39 -13.28 2.15 10.03
N ALA A 40 -12.23 1.32 10.07
CA ALA A 40 -11.32 1.20 8.94
C ALA A 40 -12.03 0.68 7.70
N ALA A 41 -12.89 -0.32 7.86
CA ALA A 41 -13.61 -0.91 6.74
C ALA A 41 -14.64 0.04 6.14
N SER A 42 -15.07 1.05 6.90
CA SER A 42 -16.08 2.00 6.44
C SER A 42 -15.50 3.13 5.60
N ASP A 43 -14.19 3.29 5.58
CA ASP A 43 -13.56 4.36 4.82
C ASP A 43 -13.79 4.15 3.32
N PRO A 44 -14.17 5.20 2.57
CA PRO A 44 -14.45 5.05 1.14
C PRO A 44 -13.27 4.53 0.32
N ASP A 45 -12.05 4.99 0.60
CA ASP A 45 -10.89 4.49 -0.13
C ASP A 45 -10.66 3.02 0.18
N VAL A 46 -10.82 2.61 1.45
CA VAL A 46 -10.67 1.22 1.85
C VAL A 46 -11.71 0.36 1.14
N MET A 47 -12.94 0.84 1.05
CA MET A 47 -14.01 0.09 0.37
C MET A 47 -13.67 -0.13 -1.09
N ARG A 48 -13.13 0.89 -1.76
CA ARG A 48 -12.74 0.75 -3.17
C ARG A 48 -11.57 -0.21 -3.33
N ILE A 49 -10.59 -0.12 -2.43
CA ILE A 49 -9.44 -1.03 -2.46
C ILE A 49 -9.90 -2.46 -2.22
N ALA A 50 -10.78 -2.66 -1.25
CA ALA A 50 -11.27 -4.01 -0.94
C ALA A 50 -12.03 -4.60 -2.12
N ALA A 51 -12.88 -3.81 -2.76
CA ALA A 51 -13.62 -4.28 -3.93
C ALA A 51 -12.68 -4.67 -5.07
N LEU A 52 -11.68 -3.84 -5.31
CA LEU A 52 -10.72 -4.08 -6.37
C LEU A 52 -9.85 -5.29 -6.07
N ALA A 53 -9.43 -5.43 -4.80
CA ALA A 53 -8.60 -6.55 -4.38
C ALA A 53 -9.34 -7.88 -4.44
N ALA A 54 -10.65 -7.86 -4.30
CA ALA A 54 -11.45 -9.09 -4.41
C ALA A 54 -11.35 -9.67 -5.83
N ASP A 55 -11.26 -8.81 -6.83
CA ASP A 55 -11.16 -9.24 -8.23
C ASP A 55 -9.72 -9.37 -8.70
N HIS A 56 -8.80 -8.61 -8.08
CA HIS A 56 -7.41 -8.55 -8.52
C HIS A 56 -6.48 -8.65 -7.31
N PRO A 57 -5.98 -9.85 -7.00
CA PRO A 57 -5.12 -10.03 -5.82
C PRO A 57 -3.85 -9.19 -5.80
N TRP A 58 -3.43 -8.70 -6.97
CA TRP A 58 -2.20 -7.90 -7.09
C TRP A 58 -2.39 -6.44 -6.66
N VAL A 59 -3.61 -6.00 -6.36
CA VAL A 59 -3.90 -4.57 -6.17
C VAL A 59 -3.14 -3.95 -5.01
N VAL A 60 -3.14 -4.58 -3.85
CA VAL A 60 -2.53 -4.00 -2.65
C VAL A 60 -1.01 -3.85 -2.83
N GLY A 61 -0.36 -4.90 -3.32
CA GLY A 61 1.08 -4.85 -3.58
C GLY A 61 1.44 -3.81 -4.64
N THR A 62 0.61 -3.71 -5.68
CA THR A 62 0.83 -2.74 -6.74
C THR A 62 0.68 -1.32 -6.24
N MET A 63 -0.37 -1.04 -5.47
CA MET A 63 -0.58 0.29 -4.91
C MET A 63 0.58 0.68 -4.00
N ARG A 64 1.04 -0.25 -3.18
CA ARG A 64 2.16 0.02 -2.30
C ARG A 64 3.42 0.36 -3.09
N ALA A 65 3.72 -0.40 -4.12
CA ALA A 65 4.89 -0.14 -4.94
C ALA A 65 4.78 1.22 -5.62
N LEU A 66 3.62 1.54 -6.18
CA LEU A 66 3.41 2.83 -6.85
C LEU A 66 3.54 4.00 -5.87
N ALA A 67 3.08 3.82 -4.64
CA ALA A 67 3.11 4.90 -3.65
C ALA A 67 4.49 5.10 -3.02
N THR A 68 5.33 4.07 -3.00
CA THR A 68 6.61 4.13 -2.29
C THR A 68 7.82 4.23 -3.20
N GLN A 69 7.71 3.84 -4.47
CA GLN A 69 8.86 3.87 -5.36
C GLN A 69 8.92 5.19 -6.13
N PRO A 70 10.12 5.69 -6.41
CA PRO A 70 10.26 6.99 -7.09
C PRO A 70 9.73 7.02 -8.52
N SER A 71 9.68 5.87 -9.19
CA SER A 71 9.24 5.83 -10.59
C SER A 71 8.50 4.53 -10.87
N VAL A 72 7.76 4.55 -11.99
CA VAL A 72 7.08 3.35 -12.47
C VAL A 72 8.08 2.24 -12.76
N ARG A 73 9.23 2.59 -13.33
CA ARG A 73 10.26 1.61 -13.64
C ARG A 73 10.75 0.90 -12.38
N GLN A 74 10.99 1.67 -11.33
CA GLN A 74 11.44 1.08 -10.07
C GLN A 74 10.32 0.27 -9.40
N ALA A 75 9.09 0.73 -9.51
CA ALA A 75 7.97 -0.05 -8.99
C ALA A 75 7.82 -1.37 -9.74
N ALA A 76 7.97 -1.34 -11.06
CA ALA A 76 7.90 -2.55 -11.87
C ALA A 76 9.00 -3.54 -11.48
N ALA A 77 10.21 -3.01 -11.27
CA ALA A 77 11.34 -3.85 -10.86
C ALA A 77 11.07 -4.50 -9.51
N LEU A 78 10.52 -3.74 -8.56
CA LEU A 78 10.21 -4.28 -7.25
C LEU A 78 9.20 -5.41 -7.34
N LEU A 79 8.23 -5.28 -8.23
CA LEU A 79 7.17 -6.28 -8.40
C LEU A 79 7.53 -7.39 -9.38
N HIS A 80 8.71 -7.31 -9.99
CA HIS A 80 9.15 -8.27 -11.01
C HIS A 80 8.17 -8.30 -12.18
N LEU A 81 7.68 -7.13 -12.58
CA LEU A 81 6.74 -7.00 -13.68
C LEU A 81 7.36 -6.25 -14.84
N HIS A 82 6.87 -6.56 -16.05
CA HIS A 82 7.20 -5.75 -17.20
C HIS A 82 6.57 -4.37 -17.03
N HIS A 83 7.25 -3.35 -17.54
CA HIS A 83 6.82 -1.97 -17.41
C HIS A 83 5.39 -1.75 -17.94
N SER A 84 5.09 -2.33 -19.09
CA SER A 84 3.76 -2.14 -19.69
C SER A 84 2.66 -2.80 -18.88
N THR A 85 2.96 -3.95 -18.26
CA THR A 85 1.99 -4.62 -17.41
C THR A 85 1.65 -3.75 -16.22
N LEU A 86 2.67 -3.14 -15.61
CA LEU A 86 2.42 -2.27 -14.47
C LEU A 86 1.63 -1.04 -14.88
N GLN A 87 1.90 -0.48 -16.06
CA GLN A 87 1.14 0.68 -16.54
C GLN A 87 -0.34 0.34 -16.71
N GLU A 88 -0.64 -0.85 -17.22
CA GLU A 88 -2.02 -1.29 -17.34
C GLU A 88 -2.70 -1.43 -15.99
N ARG A 89 -1.99 -1.99 -15.02
CA ARG A 89 -2.52 -2.14 -13.67
C ARG A 89 -2.71 -0.79 -13.00
N GLU A 90 -1.77 0.12 -13.22
CA GLU A 90 -1.88 1.47 -12.68
C GLU A 90 -3.13 2.17 -13.22
N ALA A 91 -3.37 2.05 -14.52
CA ALA A 91 -4.54 2.67 -15.14
C ALA A 91 -5.83 2.12 -14.54
N LEU A 92 -5.88 0.82 -14.31
CA LEU A 92 -7.06 0.20 -13.70
C LEU A 92 -7.29 0.73 -12.28
N VAL A 93 -6.21 0.78 -11.50
CA VAL A 93 -6.29 1.26 -10.12
C VAL A 93 -6.77 2.72 -10.09
N GLU A 94 -6.18 3.57 -10.91
CA GLU A 94 -6.56 4.99 -10.93
C GLU A 94 -7.99 5.19 -11.34
N ARG A 95 -8.46 4.39 -12.29
CA ARG A 95 -9.84 4.49 -12.75
C ARG A 95 -10.83 4.16 -11.62
N HIS A 96 -10.51 3.17 -10.82
CA HIS A 96 -11.38 2.76 -9.73
C HIS A 96 -11.28 3.66 -8.50
N LEU A 97 -10.08 4.15 -8.20
CA LEU A 97 -9.90 5.05 -7.06
C LEU A 97 -10.35 6.47 -7.35
N GLY A 98 -10.18 6.93 -8.58
CA GLY A 98 -10.44 8.30 -8.93
C GLY A 98 -9.28 9.24 -8.63
N TRP A 99 -8.13 8.71 -8.23
CA TRP A 99 -6.93 9.49 -7.95
C TRP A 99 -5.72 8.61 -8.17
N SER A 100 -4.54 9.23 -8.32
CA SER A 100 -3.31 8.51 -8.62
C SER A 100 -2.47 8.27 -7.38
N PRO A 101 -2.11 7.01 -7.09
CA PRO A 101 -1.19 6.71 -5.98
C PRO A 101 0.20 7.32 -6.14
N ARG A 102 0.57 7.76 -7.34
CA ARG A 102 1.89 8.31 -7.60
C ARG A 102 1.94 9.84 -7.55
N SER A 103 0.80 10.50 -7.49
CA SER A 103 0.81 11.96 -7.40
C SER A 103 1.29 12.41 -6.02
N ALA A 104 1.67 13.67 -5.92
CA ALA A 104 2.15 14.21 -4.64
C ALA A 104 1.11 14.04 -3.54
N ALA A 105 -0.15 14.31 -3.84
CA ALA A 105 -1.23 14.16 -2.85
C ALA A 105 -1.64 12.70 -2.72
N GLY A 106 -1.50 11.91 -3.78
CA GLY A 106 -1.93 10.52 -3.78
C GLY A 106 -1.02 9.58 -3.01
N ARG A 107 0.27 9.87 -2.95
CA ARG A 107 1.21 9.01 -2.23
C ARG A 107 0.87 8.86 -0.75
N PRO A 108 0.74 9.95 0.01
CA PRO A 108 0.34 9.80 1.41
C PRO A 108 -1.06 9.23 1.56
N ARG A 109 -1.96 9.58 0.65
CA ARG A 109 -3.32 9.04 0.68
C ARG A 109 -3.32 7.52 0.49
N ALA A 110 -2.50 7.03 -0.45
CA ALA A 110 -2.41 5.60 -0.69
C ALA A 110 -1.82 4.86 0.51
N ILE A 111 -0.76 5.41 1.11
CA ILE A 111 -0.16 4.79 2.28
C ILE A 111 -1.16 4.72 3.42
N THR A 112 -1.89 5.80 3.67
CA THR A 112 -2.89 5.83 4.72
C THR A 112 -4.02 4.82 4.42
N ALA A 113 -4.50 4.81 3.19
CA ALA A 113 -5.58 3.90 2.80
C ALA A 113 -5.16 2.44 2.93
N LEU A 114 -3.91 2.12 2.56
CA LEU A 114 -3.40 0.76 2.69
C LEU A 114 -3.28 0.35 4.15
N LEU A 115 -2.87 1.27 5.01
CA LEU A 115 -2.83 0.99 6.44
C LEU A 115 -4.23 0.70 6.95
N LEU A 116 -5.21 1.53 6.61
CA LEU A 116 -6.58 1.31 7.04
C LEU A 116 -7.13 0.01 6.48
N TRP A 117 -6.82 -0.30 5.22
CA TRP A 117 -7.24 -1.57 4.64
C TRP A 117 -6.67 -2.75 5.45
N ARG A 118 -5.41 -2.66 5.82
CA ARG A 118 -4.77 -3.70 6.63
C ARG A 118 -5.49 -3.85 7.97
N LEU A 119 -5.82 -2.74 8.61
CA LEU A 119 -6.50 -2.74 9.89
C LEU A 119 -7.94 -3.23 9.79
N SER A 120 -8.53 -3.17 8.59
CA SER A 120 -9.89 -3.65 8.36
C SER A 120 -9.95 -5.17 8.20
N GLN A 121 -8.78 -5.81 8.01
CA GLN A 121 -8.74 -7.26 7.84
C GLN A 121 -8.79 -7.96 9.18
N PRO A 122 -9.50 -9.06 9.29
CA PRO A 122 -9.51 -9.81 10.54
C PRO A 122 -8.13 -10.37 10.85
N LEU A 123 -7.83 -10.42 12.13
CA LEU A 123 -6.59 -11.05 12.58
C LEU A 123 -6.70 -12.55 12.40
N GLY A 124 -5.64 -13.14 11.92
CA GLY A 124 -5.80 -14.57 11.77
C GLY A 124 -4.90 -15.22 10.90
#